data_49829307cf13ce0e6d6338ae06be2a08
#
_entry.id   49829307cf13ce0e6d6338ae06be2a08
#
_cell.length_a   1.000
_cell.length_b   1.000
_cell.length_c   1.000
_cell.angle_alpha   90.00
_cell.angle_beta   90.00
_cell.angle_gamma   90.00
#
_symmetry.space_group_name_H-M   'P 1'
#
loop_
_entity.id
_entity.type
_entity.pdbx_description
1 polymer ?
#
loop_
_entity_poly.entity_id
_entity_poly.type
_entity_poly.pdbx_seq_one_letter_code
_entity_poly.pdbx_strand_id
1 'polypeptide(L)'
;RYGDFDNGKIGISLESNEIIQIDAKSSEPVHFQIASRVRAICEENNVKPEHLAIDATGEGGGLCDILAKTWHPSIQRVELGGKASDRPVSPEDHRKSSEVYANKVTELWFSVRQWVINEQLRGMHHAAVIEFCSRMFDDEKRMTIIERKVDMKARTGKSPDFADAITLVVEMARRLGGYATANRLKGGLTSWDKMVRDCDSIYHDTFASV
;
A
#
# COMPACT_ATOMS: atom_id res chain seq x y z
N ARG A 1 -8.94 -6.68 -5.63
CA ARG A 1 -9.05 -7.73 -6.65
C ARG A 1 -7.92 -7.58 -7.66
N TYR A 2 -7.21 -8.66 -7.95
CA TYR A 2 -6.11 -8.70 -8.91
C TYR A 2 -6.48 -9.62 -10.08
N GLY A 3 -6.30 -9.15 -11.31
CA GLY A 3 -6.64 -9.91 -12.52
C GLY A 3 -6.71 -9.05 -13.78
N ASP A 4 -7.28 -9.61 -14.83
CA ASP A 4 -7.40 -8.93 -16.11
C ASP A 4 -8.43 -7.79 -16.04
N PHE A 5 -8.06 -6.67 -16.63
CA PHE A 5 -8.98 -5.56 -16.93
C PHE A 5 -9.55 -5.71 -18.34
N ASP A 6 -10.71 -5.09 -18.61
CA ASP A 6 -11.38 -5.15 -19.90
C ASP A 6 -10.54 -4.69 -21.10
N ASN A 7 -9.42 -4.01 -20.83
CA ASN A 7 -8.46 -3.54 -21.84
C ASN A 7 -7.28 -4.51 -22.07
N GLY A 8 -7.35 -5.73 -21.54
CA GLY A 8 -6.29 -6.73 -21.66
C GLY A 8 -5.04 -6.46 -20.79
N LYS A 9 -5.11 -5.51 -19.87
CA LYS A 9 -4.05 -5.27 -18.87
C LYS A 9 -4.37 -6.01 -17.59
N ILE A 10 -3.37 -6.65 -17.00
CA ILE A 10 -3.46 -7.18 -15.64
C ILE A 10 -3.34 -6.01 -14.66
N GLY A 11 -4.23 -5.92 -13.69
CA GLY A 11 -4.25 -4.80 -12.77
C GLY A 11 -4.87 -5.13 -11.41
N ILE A 12 -4.92 -4.12 -10.56
CA ILE A 12 -5.50 -4.15 -9.23
C ILE A 12 -6.72 -3.23 -9.21
N SER A 13 -7.89 -3.78 -8.83
CA SER A 13 -9.08 -3.01 -8.47
C SER A 13 -9.24 -3.01 -6.96
N LEU A 14 -9.23 -1.85 -6.34
CA LEU A 14 -9.51 -1.67 -4.92
C LEU A 14 -11.03 -1.62 -4.74
N GLU A 15 -11.62 -2.67 -4.21
CA GLU A 15 -13.07 -2.84 -4.11
C GLU A 15 -13.64 -2.13 -2.87
N SER A 16 -12.90 -2.18 -1.75
CA SER A 16 -13.32 -1.58 -0.49
C SER A 16 -12.12 -1.27 0.42
N ASN A 17 -12.36 -0.40 1.38
CA ASN A 17 -11.51 -0.22 2.55
C ASN A 17 -12.38 -0.08 3.80
N GLU A 18 -11.89 -0.53 4.92
CA GLU A 18 -12.59 -0.49 6.20
C GLU A 18 -11.63 -0.16 7.33
N ILE A 19 -12.05 0.70 8.23
CA ILE A 19 -11.38 0.92 9.51
C ILE A 19 -12.05 0.01 10.54
N ILE A 20 -11.30 -0.96 11.05
CA ILE A 20 -11.80 -1.89 12.05
C ILE A 20 -12.05 -1.15 13.35
N GLN A 21 -13.30 -1.18 13.81
CA GLN A 21 -13.69 -0.59 15.08
C GLN A 21 -13.40 -1.56 16.23
N ILE A 22 -12.77 -1.07 17.28
CA ILE A 22 -12.43 -1.83 18.47
C ILE A 22 -13.43 -1.50 19.58
N ASP A 23 -14.02 -2.53 20.17
CA ASP A 23 -14.83 -2.36 21.38
C ASP A 23 -13.93 -2.31 22.62
N ALA A 24 -13.71 -1.11 23.15
CA ALA A 24 -12.91 -0.89 24.35
C ALA A 24 -13.53 -1.48 25.63
N LYS A 25 -14.81 -1.88 25.61
CA LYS A 25 -15.51 -2.51 26.74
C LYS A 25 -15.48 -4.04 26.67
N SER A 26 -15.05 -4.61 25.55
CA SER A 26 -14.92 -6.05 25.39
C SER A 26 -13.83 -6.62 26.31
N SER A 27 -14.09 -7.79 26.87
CA SER A 27 -13.06 -8.59 27.56
C SER A 27 -12.06 -9.25 26.63
N GLU A 28 -12.35 -9.26 25.31
CA GLU A 28 -11.46 -9.84 24.30
C GLU A 28 -10.30 -8.87 24.01
N PRO A 29 -9.03 -9.35 24.03
CA PRO A 29 -7.89 -8.52 23.70
C PRO A 29 -7.97 -7.92 22.30
N VAL A 30 -7.49 -6.68 22.12
CA VAL A 30 -7.58 -5.91 20.85
C VAL A 30 -7.13 -6.71 19.63
N HIS A 31 -5.98 -7.40 19.71
CA HIS A 31 -5.48 -8.18 18.57
C HIS A 31 -6.41 -9.34 18.17
N PHE A 32 -7.16 -9.93 19.11
CA PHE A 32 -8.14 -10.97 18.79
C PHE A 32 -9.38 -10.38 18.13
N GLN A 33 -9.85 -9.21 18.58
CA GLN A 33 -10.95 -8.50 17.91
C GLN A 33 -10.58 -8.16 16.47
N ILE A 34 -9.35 -7.66 16.24
CA ILE A 34 -8.83 -7.35 14.90
C ILE A 34 -8.74 -8.64 14.07
N ALA A 35 -8.17 -9.72 14.61
CA ALA A 35 -8.03 -10.99 13.91
C ALA A 35 -9.37 -11.56 13.49
N SER A 36 -10.36 -11.57 14.39
CA SER A 36 -11.71 -12.04 14.15
C SER A 36 -12.39 -11.23 13.03
N ARG A 37 -12.26 -9.89 13.05
CA ARG A 37 -12.85 -9.04 12.00
C ARG A 37 -12.13 -9.21 10.66
N VAL A 38 -10.80 -9.25 10.64
CA VAL A 38 -10.01 -9.49 9.40
C VAL A 38 -10.42 -10.82 8.77
N ARG A 39 -10.51 -11.88 9.56
CA ARG A 39 -10.95 -13.18 9.08
C ARG A 39 -12.37 -13.10 8.50
N ALA A 40 -13.31 -12.48 9.19
CA ALA A 40 -14.69 -12.32 8.73
C ALA A 40 -14.76 -11.57 7.39
N ILE A 41 -14.02 -10.46 7.24
CA ILE A 41 -13.94 -9.71 5.98
C ILE A 41 -13.40 -10.59 4.85
N CYS A 42 -12.36 -11.38 5.11
CA CYS A 42 -11.81 -12.29 4.11
C CYS A 42 -12.82 -13.37 3.70
N GLU A 43 -13.51 -13.98 4.65
CA GLU A 43 -14.53 -15.01 4.39
C GLU A 43 -15.74 -14.43 3.64
N GLU A 44 -16.25 -13.25 4.02
CA GLU A 44 -17.33 -12.51 3.36
C GLU A 44 -17.00 -12.19 1.88
N ASN A 45 -15.74 -11.90 1.59
CA ASN A 45 -15.27 -11.53 0.25
C ASN A 45 -14.58 -12.67 -0.51
N ASN A 46 -14.64 -13.91 0.00
CA ASN A 46 -13.98 -15.08 -0.59
C ASN A 46 -12.48 -14.89 -0.79
N VAL A 47 -11.80 -14.18 0.10
CA VAL A 47 -10.34 -14.00 0.09
C VAL A 47 -9.70 -15.20 0.80
N LYS A 48 -8.87 -15.93 0.07
CA LYS A 48 -8.13 -17.06 0.63
C LYS A 48 -7.04 -16.60 1.59
N PRO A 49 -6.69 -17.38 2.64
CA PRO A 49 -5.65 -17.01 3.60
C PRO A 49 -4.30 -16.65 2.96
N GLU A 50 -3.89 -17.37 1.93
CA GLU A 50 -2.65 -17.12 1.17
C GLU A 50 -2.65 -15.81 0.39
N HIS A 51 -3.81 -15.17 0.24
CA HIS A 51 -3.98 -13.86 -0.41
C HIS A 51 -4.13 -12.71 0.60
N LEU A 52 -4.11 -12.99 1.91
CA LEU A 52 -4.08 -11.96 2.94
C LEU A 52 -2.63 -11.56 3.24
N ALA A 53 -2.31 -10.28 3.09
CA ALA A 53 -1.05 -9.71 3.55
C ALA A 53 -1.27 -8.81 4.78
N ILE A 54 -0.37 -8.92 5.74
CA ILE A 54 -0.37 -8.09 6.96
C ILE A 54 1.03 -7.49 7.13
N ASP A 55 1.08 -6.22 7.50
CA ASP A 55 2.34 -5.61 7.94
C ASP A 55 2.77 -6.27 9.26
N ALA A 56 3.85 -7.02 9.22
CA ALA A 56 4.41 -7.70 10.38
C ALA A 56 5.40 -6.81 11.16
N THR A 57 5.55 -5.54 10.80
CA THR A 57 6.44 -4.61 11.50
C THR A 57 5.86 -4.28 12.90
N GLY A 58 6.66 -4.45 13.93
CA GLY A 58 6.25 -4.14 15.31
C GLY A 58 5.07 -4.99 15.79
N GLU A 59 3.99 -4.35 16.23
CA GLU A 59 2.80 -5.02 16.81
C GLU A 59 2.06 -5.92 15.80
N GLY A 60 2.18 -5.67 14.51
CA GLY A 60 1.55 -6.48 13.47
C GLY A 60 2.05 -7.93 13.43
N GLY A 61 3.26 -8.19 13.93
CA GLY A 61 3.78 -9.55 14.09
C GLY A 61 2.89 -10.42 14.98
N GLY A 62 2.41 -9.88 16.11
CA GLY A 62 1.49 -10.56 17.02
C GLY A 62 0.14 -10.88 16.37
N LEU A 63 -0.40 -9.96 15.57
CA LEU A 63 -1.62 -10.19 14.80
C LEU A 63 -1.43 -11.33 13.77
N CYS A 64 -0.27 -11.35 13.09
CA CYS A 64 0.07 -12.44 12.17
C CYS A 64 0.12 -13.80 12.89
N ASP A 65 0.69 -13.86 14.11
CA ASP A 65 0.77 -15.11 14.89
C ASP A 65 -0.62 -15.62 15.30
N ILE A 66 -1.49 -14.72 15.74
CA ILE A 66 -2.87 -15.04 16.09
C ILE A 66 -3.59 -15.59 14.85
N LEU A 67 -3.57 -14.90 13.73
CA LEU A 67 -4.25 -15.33 12.50
C LEU A 67 -3.66 -16.63 11.94
N ALA A 68 -2.35 -16.81 11.99
CA ALA A 68 -1.72 -18.05 11.57
C ALA A 68 -2.16 -19.25 12.42
N LYS A 69 -2.38 -19.04 13.72
CA LYS A 69 -2.82 -20.08 14.66
C LYS A 69 -4.33 -20.32 14.62
N THR A 70 -5.13 -19.26 14.49
CA THR A 70 -6.60 -19.35 14.64
C THR A 70 -7.34 -19.50 13.33
N TRP A 71 -6.71 -19.17 12.22
CA TRP A 71 -7.30 -19.29 10.90
C TRP A 71 -6.45 -20.15 9.96
N HIS A 72 -5.29 -19.63 9.45
CA HIS A 72 -4.47 -20.43 8.55
C HIS A 72 -3.00 -19.94 8.53
N PRO A 73 -2.01 -20.86 8.49
CA PRO A 73 -0.59 -20.48 8.52
C PRO A 73 -0.08 -19.86 7.21
N SER A 74 -0.81 -19.93 6.10
CA SER A 74 -0.38 -19.40 4.79
C SER A 74 -0.57 -17.89 4.63
N ILE A 75 -1.09 -17.17 5.64
CA ILE A 75 -1.17 -15.71 5.59
C ILE A 75 0.20 -15.10 5.32
N GLN A 76 0.22 -14.02 4.56
CA GLN A 76 1.45 -13.41 4.08
C GLN A 76 1.93 -12.29 5.02
N ARG A 77 3.07 -12.51 5.63
CA ARG A 77 3.76 -11.48 6.42
C ARG A 77 4.56 -10.58 5.51
N VAL A 78 4.44 -9.27 5.70
CA VAL A 78 5.20 -8.25 4.99
C VAL A 78 5.83 -7.33 6.02
N GLU A 79 7.16 -7.24 6.02
CA GLU A 79 7.89 -6.32 6.90
C GLU A 79 8.15 -5.02 6.15
N LEU A 80 7.27 -4.03 6.31
CA LEU A 80 7.40 -2.72 5.66
C LEU A 80 8.69 -2.00 6.09
N GLY A 81 9.13 -2.19 7.33
CA GLY A 81 10.39 -1.67 7.84
C GLY A 81 11.64 -2.44 7.37
N GLY A 82 11.47 -3.59 6.71
CA GLY A 82 12.56 -4.44 6.24
C GLY A 82 13.33 -3.87 5.07
N LYS A 83 14.30 -4.64 4.57
CA LYS A 83 15.11 -4.27 3.39
C LYS A 83 14.26 -4.28 2.12
N ALA A 84 14.57 -3.40 1.18
CA ALA A 84 14.05 -3.46 -0.18
C ALA A 84 14.47 -4.79 -0.84
N SER A 85 13.66 -5.27 -1.79
CA SER A 85 13.88 -6.56 -2.43
C SER A 85 14.91 -6.50 -3.56
N ASP A 86 15.36 -7.68 -4.00
CA ASP A 86 16.21 -7.81 -5.18
C ASP A 86 15.43 -7.83 -6.51
N ARG A 87 14.13 -7.50 -6.47
CA ARG A 87 13.33 -7.37 -7.68
C ARG A 87 13.73 -6.13 -8.48
N PRO A 88 13.61 -6.15 -9.82
CA PRO A 88 13.80 -4.95 -10.63
C PRO A 88 12.90 -3.81 -10.18
N VAL A 89 13.38 -2.58 -10.31
CA VAL A 89 12.63 -1.35 -9.99
C VAL A 89 11.39 -1.23 -10.88
N SER A 90 11.56 -1.49 -12.18
CA SER A 90 10.49 -1.51 -13.19
C SER A 90 10.86 -2.42 -14.35
N PRO A 91 9.97 -2.69 -15.31
CA PRO A 91 10.32 -3.42 -16.53
C PRO A 91 11.43 -2.78 -17.37
N GLU A 92 11.59 -1.46 -17.29
CA GLU A 92 12.64 -0.69 -17.99
C GLU A 92 13.89 -0.47 -17.16
N ASP A 93 13.76 -0.47 -15.84
CA ASP A 93 14.87 -0.28 -14.90
C ASP A 93 15.20 -1.59 -14.20
N HIS A 94 16.17 -2.31 -14.74
CA HIS A 94 16.60 -3.62 -14.25
C HIS A 94 17.49 -3.57 -12.99
N ARG A 95 17.81 -2.37 -12.47
CA ARG A 95 18.50 -2.27 -11.17
C ARG A 95 17.65 -2.93 -10.10
N LYS A 96 18.31 -3.54 -9.14
CA LYS A 96 17.60 -4.12 -7.98
C LYS A 96 16.99 -3.01 -7.14
N SER A 97 15.77 -3.22 -6.67
CA SER A 97 15.12 -2.29 -5.74
C SER A 97 15.97 -2.03 -4.49
N SER A 98 16.73 -3.04 -4.02
CA SER A 98 17.68 -2.92 -2.90
C SER A 98 18.91 -2.03 -3.19
N GLU A 99 19.16 -1.69 -4.45
CA GLU A 99 20.22 -0.74 -4.85
C GLU A 99 19.71 0.70 -4.94
N VAL A 100 18.39 0.88 -5.11
CA VAL A 100 17.73 2.16 -5.36
C VAL A 100 16.97 2.66 -4.12
N TYR A 101 16.31 1.78 -3.39
CA TYR A 101 15.45 2.12 -2.26
C TYR A 101 16.04 1.69 -0.92
N ALA A 102 15.98 2.58 0.07
CA ALA A 102 16.57 2.34 1.38
C ALA A 102 15.88 1.22 2.18
N ASN A 103 14.57 1.01 1.96
CA ASN A 103 13.79 0.03 2.68
C ASN A 103 12.56 -0.44 1.88
N LYS A 104 11.88 -1.45 2.40
CA LYS A 104 10.74 -2.10 1.74
C LYS A 104 9.55 -1.15 1.55
N VAL A 105 9.24 -0.31 2.51
CA VAL A 105 8.12 0.62 2.37
C VAL A 105 8.39 1.64 1.27
N THR A 106 9.62 2.12 1.10
CA THR A 106 9.99 3.01 0.00
C THR A 106 9.82 2.30 -1.35
N GLU A 107 10.36 1.08 -1.48
CA GLU A 107 10.18 0.26 -2.68
C GLU A 107 8.69 0.11 -3.05
N LEU A 108 7.85 -0.23 -2.08
CA LEU A 108 6.43 -0.46 -2.33
C LEU A 108 5.69 0.83 -2.65
N TRP A 109 6.05 1.94 -2.02
CA TRP A 109 5.48 3.25 -2.32
C TRP A 109 5.72 3.65 -3.78
N PHE A 110 6.95 3.52 -4.24
CA PHE A 110 7.29 3.76 -5.65
C PHE A 110 6.70 2.70 -6.59
N SER A 111 6.51 1.46 -6.13
CA SER A 111 5.78 0.44 -6.89
C SER A 111 4.31 0.86 -7.11
N VAL A 112 3.60 1.34 -6.07
CA VAL A 112 2.23 1.87 -6.22
C VAL A 112 2.20 2.97 -7.28
N ARG A 113 3.16 3.91 -7.25
CA ARG A 113 3.29 4.95 -8.28
C ARG A 113 3.37 4.35 -9.68
N GLN A 114 4.17 3.30 -9.91
CA GLN A 114 4.27 2.64 -11.21
C GLN A 114 2.94 2.02 -11.65
N TRP A 115 2.22 1.35 -10.75
CA TRP A 115 0.92 0.77 -11.06
C TRP A 115 -0.13 1.84 -11.42
N VAL A 116 -0.09 3.00 -10.76
CA VAL A 116 -0.98 4.15 -11.08
C VAL A 116 -0.65 4.75 -12.44
N ILE A 117 0.64 5.05 -12.72
CA ILE A 117 1.08 5.62 -13.99
C ILE A 117 0.71 4.72 -15.16
N ASN A 118 0.79 3.41 -14.98
CA ASN A 118 0.46 2.42 -16.00
C ASN A 118 -1.03 2.09 -16.10
N GLU A 119 -1.87 2.80 -15.34
CA GLU A 119 -3.33 2.59 -15.28
C GLU A 119 -3.73 1.17 -14.88
N GLN A 120 -2.87 0.50 -14.10
CA GLN A 120 -3.07 -0.85 -13.59
C GLN A 120 -3.60 -0.89 -12.15
N LEU A 121 -3.80 0.26 -11.50
CA LEU A 121 -4.43 0.37 -10.19
C LEU A 121 -5.62 1.31 -10.25
N ARG A 122 -6.79 0.82 -9.84
CA ARG A 122 -8.08 1.53 -9.91
C ARG A 122 -8.79 1.48 -8.55
N GLY A 123 -9.72 2.41 -8.33
CA GLY A 123 -10.57 2.44 -7.15
C GLY A 123 -9.86 2.95 -5.88
N MET A 124 -8.77 3.71 -6.03
CA MET A 124 -8.08 4.28 -4.87
C MET A 124 -9.00 5.24 -4.12
N HIS A 125 -9.15 5.01 -2.83
CA HIS A 125 -9.93 5.87 -1.95
C HIS A 125 -9.24 7.23 -1.80
N HIS A 126 -10.03 8.31 -1.74
CA HIS A 126 -9.53 9.69 -1.67
C HIS A 126 -8.54 9.93 -0.53
N ALA A 127 -8.79 9.37 0.67
CA ALA A 127 -7.86 9.49 1.79
C ALA A 127 -6.47 8.89 1.47
N ALA A 128 -6.43 7.73 0.79
CA ALA A 128 -5.17 7.13 0.37
C ALA A 128 -4.42 7.98 -0.66
N VAL A 129 -5.15 8.61 -1.60
CA VAL A 129 -4.55 9.56 -2.56
C VAL A 129 -3.86 10.70 -1.83
N ILE A 130 -4.54 11.32 -0.85
CA ILE A 130 -3.98 12.40 -0.03
C ILE A 130 -2.73 11.89 0.71
N GLU A 131 -2.78 10.71 1.32
CA GLU A 131 -1.64 10.14 2.04
C GLU A 131 -0.43 9.90 1.12
N PHE A 132 -0.65 9.34 -0.09
CA PHE A 132 0.42 9.15 -1.07
C PHE A 132 1.04 10.46 -1.53
N CYS A 133 0.24 11.49 -1.77
CA CYS A 133 0.71 12.80 -2.21
C CYS A 133 1.37 13.62 -1.09
N SER A 134 0.97 13.40 0.17
CA SER A 134 1.48 14.15 1.31
C SER A 134 2.82 13.64 1.85
N ARG A 135 3.17 12.37 1.60
CA ARG A 135 4.40 11.78 2.14
C ARG A 135 5.61 12.21 1.34
N MET A 136 6.54 12.91 1.98
CA MET A 136 7.77 13.39 1.35
C MET A 136 8.76 12.25 1.10
N PHE A 137 9.69 12.45 0.19
CA PHE A 137 10.81 11.55 -0.04
C PHE A 137 12.09 12.35 -0.29
N ASP A 138 13.22 11.69 -0.12
CA ASP A 138 14.55 12.23 -0.34
C ASP A 138 15.26 11.31 -1.35
N ASP A 139 15.61 11.84 -2.52
CA ASP A 139 16.32 11.16 -3.61
C ASP A 139 17.71 11.77 -3.88
N GLU A 140 18.12 12.77 -3.09
CA GLU A 140 19.47 13.37 -3.16
C GLU A 140 20.53 12.47 -2.52
N LYS A 141 20.10 11.53 -1.65
CA LYS A 141 20.98 10.54 -1.04
C LYS A 141 21.32 9.41 -2.00
N ARG A 142 22.30 8.58 -1.60
CA ARG A 142 22.70 7.38 -2.35
C ARG A 142 21.51 6.46 -2.71
N MET A 143 20.49 6.43 -1.86
CA MET A 143 19.28 5.62 -2.04
C MET A 143 18.07 6.48 -1.72
N THR A 144 17.04 6.37 -2.56
CA THR A 144 15.76 7.03 -2.30
C THR A 144 15.14 6.50 -1.02
N ILE A 145 14.65 7.41 -0.19
CA ILE A 145 13.95 7.07 1.07
C ILE A 145 12.73 7.97 1.24
N ILE A 146 11.59 7.36 1.57
CA ILE A 146 10.39 8.13 1.96
C ILE A 146 10.50 8.57 3.41
N GLU A 147 9.80 9.66 3.74
CA GLU A 147 9.64 10.20 5.08
C GLU A 147 9.15 9.12 6.06
N ARG A 148 9.72 9.08 7.26
CA ARG A 148 9.27 8.13 8.29
C ARG A 148 7.83 8.43 8.71
N LYS A 149 7.06 7.37 9.01
CA LYS A 149 5.65 7.49 9.44
C LYS A 149 5.47 8.45 10.63
N VAL A 150 6.40 8.44 11.59
CA VAL A 150 6.35 9.34 12.75
C VAL A 150 6.55 10.81 12.35
N ASP A 151 7.43 11.10 11.41
CA ASP A 151 7.72 12.46 10.94
C ASP A 151 6.53 13.00 10.13
N MET A 152 5.97 12.17 9.23
CA MET A 152 4.74 12.50 8.52
C MET A 152 3.59 12.78 9.48
N LYS A 153 3.38 11.92 10.48
CA LYS A 153 2.33 12.12 11.50
C LYS A 153 2.53 13.40 12.30
N ALA A 154 3.78 13.72 12.65
CA ALA A 154 4.09 14.97 13.35
C ALA A 154 3.79 16.21 12.50
N ARG A 155 4.03 16.14 11.18
CA ARG A 155 3.82 17.22 10.23
C ARG A 155 2.36 17.39 9.81
N THR A 156 1.65 16.28 9.54
CA THR A 156 0.28 16.30 8.98
C THR A 156 -0.82 16.00 9.99
N GLY A 157 -0.47 15.58 11.21
CA GLY A 157 -1.41 15.12 12.22
C GLY A 157 -2.00 13.72 11.97
N LYS A 158 -1.69 13.08 10.84
CA LYS A 158 -2.29 11.81 10.40
C LYS A 158 -1.24 10.77 10.04
N SER A 159 -1.59 9.51 10.26
CA SER A 159 -0.81 8.35 9.83
C SER A 159 -1.24 7.93 8.42
N PRO A 160 -0.33 7.46 7.54
CA PRO A 160 -0.67 7.02 6.19
C PRO A 160 -1.20 5.57 6.16
N ASP A 161 -2.25 5.29 6.93
CA ASP A 161 -2.72 3.92 7.15
C ASP A 161 -3.40 3.32 5.91
N PHE A 162 -4.13 4.12 5.14
CA PHE A 162 -4.73 3.67 3.87
C PHE A 162 -3.66 3.42 2.79
N ALA A 163 -2.68 4.30 2.69
CA ALA A 163 -1.59 4.14 1.73
C ALA A 163 -0.73 2.92 2.08
N ASP A 164 -0.39 2.71 3.36
CA ASP A 164 0.34 1.52 3.81
C ASP A 164 -0.45 0.24 3.47
N ALA A 165 -1.79 0.21 3.67
CA ALA A 165 -2.62 -0.92 3.28
C ALA A 165 -2.56 -1.21 1.76
N ILE A 166 -2.59 -0.16 0.92
CA ILE A 166 -2.48 -0.32 -0.54
C ILE A 166 -1.09 -0.86 -0.94
N THR A 167 -0.02 -0.47 -0.24
CA THR A 167 1.31 -1.03 -0.50
C THR A 167 1.34 -2.54 -0.26
N LEU A 168 0.60 -3.05 0.73
CA LEU A 168 0.45 -4.49 0.97
C LEU A 168 -0.30 -5.19 -0.17
N VAL A 169 -1.37 -4.56 -0.70
CA VAL A 169 -2.10 -5.10 -1.86
C VAL A 169 -1.19 -5.20 -3.09
N VAL A 170 -0.38 -4.17 -3.35
CA VAL A 170 0.60 -4.20 -4.46
C VAL A 170 1.66 -5.28 -4.22
N GLU A 171 2.15 -5.43 -2.99
CA GLU A 171 3.10 -6.52 -2.68
C GLU A 171 2.47 -7.90 -2.91
N MET A 172 1.20 -8.10 -2.56
CA MET A 172 0.50 -9.35 -2.85
C MET A 172 0.38 -9.60 -4.35
N ALA A 173 -0.01 -8.60 -5.15
CA ALA A 173 -0.04 -8.73 -6.60
C ALA A 173 1.35 -9.12 -7.16
N ARG A 174 2.42 -8.52 -6.63
CA ARG A 174 3.81 -8.84 -7.02
C ARG A 174 4.21 -10.27 -6.65
N ARG A 175 3.76 -10.78 -5.48
CA ARG A 175 3.98 -12.19 -5.07
C ARG A 175 3.24 -13.18 -5.96
N LEU A 176 2.09 -12.79 -6.50
CA LEU A 176 1.31 -13.57 -7.46
C LEU A 176 1.83 -13.44 -8.91
N GLY A 177 3.03 -12.87 -9.10
CA GLY A 177 3.65 -12.70 -10.41
C GLY A 177 3.25 -11.42 -11.13
N GLY A 178 2.50 -10.53 -10.47
CA GLY A 178 2.14 -9.22 -11.03
C GLY A 178 3.33 -8.28 -11.14
N TYR A 179 3.32 -7.46 -12.18
CA TYR A 179 4.30 -6.40 -12.40
C TYR A 179 3.63 -5.21 -13.09
N ALA A 180 4.16 -4.02 -12.84
CA ALA A 180 3.76 -2.84 -13.58
C ALA A 180 4.31 -2.97 -15.02
N THR A 181 3.43 -2.89 -16.01
CA THR A 181 3.84 -2.92 -17.43
C THR A 181 4.53 -1.62 -17.81
N ALA A 182 5.42 -1.70 -18.82
CA ALA A 182 5.99 -0.50 -19.41
C ALA A 182 4.88 0.36 -20.03
N ASN A 183 4.77 1.61 -19.59
CA ASN A 183 3.94 2.57 -20.28
C ASN A 183 4.81 3.42 -21.21
N ARG A 184 4.66 3.25 -22.52
CA ARG A 184 5.19 4.24 -23.46
C ARG A 184 4.35 5.50 -23.30
N LEU A 185 4.80 6.42 -22.48
CA LEU A 185 4.23 7.76 -22.31
C LEU A 185 4.19 8.44 -23.68
N LYS A 186 3.06 8.37 -24.35
CA LYS A 186 2.74 9.32 -25.43
C LYS A 186 2.50 10.66 -24.72
N GLY A 187 3.38 11.65 -24.96
CA GLY A 187 3.50 12.95 -24.34
C GLY A 187 2.19 13.63 -23.90
N GLY A 188 1.74 13.33 -22.72
CA GLY A 188 0.61 13.91 -22.02
C GLY A 188 0.82 13.76 -20.52
N LEU A 189 0.09 14.59 -19.74
CA LEU A 189 0.10 14.47 -18.28
C LEU A 189 -0.27 13.05 -17.87
N THR A 190 0.57 12.42 -17.06
CA THR A 190 0.34 11.08 -16.53
C THR A 190 -0.88 11.09 -15.60
N SER A 191 -1.51 9.94 -15.38
CA SER A 191 -2.54 9.80 -14.33
C SER A 191 -2.00 10.20 -12.95
N TRP A 192 -0.70 10.03 -12.71
CA TRP A 192 -0.02 10.50 -11.51
C TRP A 192 0.02 12.04 -11.45
N ASP A 193 0.42 12.71 -12.52
CA ASP A 193 0.47 14.18 -12.56
C ASP A 193 -0.91 14.80 -12.44
N LYS A 194 -1.96 14.11 -12.95
CA LYS A 194 -3.36 14.51 -12.71
C LYS A 194 -3.73 14.33 -11.25
N MET A 195 -3.41 13.17 -10.66
CA MET A 195 -3.68 12.88 -9.25
C MET A 195 -2.98 13.88 -8.31
N VAL A 196 -1.71 14.23 -8.58
CA VAL A 196 -0.98 15.23 -7.80
C VAL A 196 -1.64 16.61 -7.90
N ARG A 197 -2.04 17.05 -9.10
CA ARG A 197 -2.76 18.33 -9.27
C ARG A 197 -4.11 18.35 -8.57
N ASP A 198 -4.85 17.24 -8.63
CA ASP A 198 -6.13 17.14 -7.93
C ASP A 198 -5.90 17.18 -6.40
N CYS A 199 -4.82 16.63 -5.89
CA CYS A 199 -4.42 16.76 -4.49
C CYS A 199 -4.06 18.20 -4.11
N ASP A 200 -3.30 18.92 -4.94
CA ASP A 200 -2.93 20.32 -4.67
C ASP A 200 -4.17 21.20 -4.61
N SER A 201 -5.15 21.02 -5.51
CA SER A 201 -6.41 21.77 -5.47
C SER A 201 -7.21 21.48 -4.20
N ILE A 202 -7.28 20.23 -3.77
CA ILE A 202 -7.99 19.81 -2.56
C ILE A 202 -7.28 20.33 -1.30
N TYR A 203 -5.94 20.37 -1.29
CA TYR A 203 -5.18 20.90 -0.16
C TYR A 203 -5.43 22.40 0.03
N HIS A 204 -5.46 23.16 -1.08
CA HIS A 204 -5.79 24.57 -1.04
C HIS A 204 -7.22 24.84 -0.59
N ASP A 205 -8.22 24.09 -1.06
CA ASP A 205 -9.62 24.27 -0.70
C ASP A 205 -9.92 23.86 0.76
N THR A 206 -9.18 22.89 1.31
CA THR A 206 -9.44 22.38 2.66
C THR A 206 -8.74 23.19 3.76
N PHE A 207 -7.61 23.84 3.47
CA PHE A 207 -6.79 24.56 4.44
C PHE A 207 -6.72 26.08 4.24
N ALA A 208 -7.27 26.61 3.14
CA ALA A 208 -7.40 28.06 2.92
C ALA A 208 -8.60 28.68 3.65
N SER A 209 -9.40 27.85 4.33
CA SER A 209 -10.64 28.30 5.03
C SER A 209 -10.52 28.22 6.55
N VAL A 210 -9.30 28.19 7.12
CA VAL A 210 -9.05 28.25 8.58
C VAL A 210 -8.23 29.45 8.93
#